data_b06b883ddc3485f28b159a876490ef9a
#
_entry.id   b06b883ddc3485f28b159a876490ef9a
#
_cell.length_a   1.000
_cell.length_b   1.000
_cell.length_c   1.000
_cell.angle_alpha   90.00
_cell.angle_beta   90.00
_cell.angle_gamma   90.00
#
_symmetry.space_group_name_H-M   'P 1'
#
loop_
_entity.id
_entity.type
_entity.pdbx_description
1 polymer ?
#
loop_
_entity_poly.entity_id
_entity_poly.type
_entity_poly.pdbx_seq_one_letter_code
_entity_poly.pdbx_strand_id
1 'polypeptide(L)'
;MAVFFDYLGLVLYNIIGNNYMEDLKQLRQQINDIDQEMVKLFERRMKVSSKIGQFKRENNLPIYDKKREEQVLKRNCSLLKDTSLNDYYRIFQNQLMDLSKQYQNEINCEKNTINIILDKCGYNITIDDNLINDINKVFYLKRKVLFIYDDNLSEEVVEKVSSQIDKCYPLPLHASEKQKNIETLTVIYDTLIQNCFNRNDCILCLSGGLISDIAALAASSFNRGIDLYLMPTTLLSMVDSSIGGKTAINYGGYKNMIGTFYQPKAVLICPCLLKSLPQRQFNNGLFEIIKMALIKDKNFFYQLYNRNDIDIYQLIHKSIMIKKEIIQQDEKDNQLRKILNFGHTIGHGLELNCLDLYHGEAVGYGMLCMCSDEVFACLNSLLMELLPKRKLIFDKEKVRYSILHDKKAKDNKIECVFVSEIGKCQIKEFSIEEIMDRLETLMRLK
;
A
#
# COMPACT_ATOMS: atom_id res chain seq x y z
N MET A 1 17.50 -51.34 46.68
CA MET A 1 18.35 -50.14 46.52
C MET A 1 18.09 -49.37 45.20
N ALA A 2 17.92 -50.03 44.08
CA ALA A 2 17.68 -49.34 42.80
C ALA A 2 16.35 -48.50 42.76
N VAL A 3 15.27 -48.98 43.29
CA VAL A 3 13.93 -48.31 43.31
C VAL A 3 13.95 -47.03 44.19
N PHE A 4 14.87 -46.95 45.18
CA PHE A 4 14.99 -45.77 46.04
C PHE A 4 15.77 -44.62 45.36
N PHE A 5 16.70 -44.95 44.44
CA PHE A 5 17.43 -43.96 43.67
C PHE A 5 16.55 -43.34 42.55
N ASP A 6 15.67 -44.12 41.93
CA ASP A 6 14.71 -43.63 40.92
C ASP A 6 13.67 -42.69 41.56
N TYR A 7 13.21 -43.00 42.77
CA TYR A 7 12.23 -42.15 43.47
C TYR A 7 12.88 -40.81 43.94
N LEU A 8 14.14 -40.87 44.45
CA LEU A 8 14.87 -39.64 44.78
C LEU A 8 15.19 -38.78 43.57
N GLY A 9 15.51 -39.39 42.43
CA GLY A 9 15.72 -38.70 41.15
C GLY A 9 14.44 -37.98 40.65
N LEU A 10 13.28 -38.64 40.73
CA LEU A 10 11.99 -38.03 40.35
C LEU A 10 11.56 -36.89 41.30
N VAL A 11 11.81 -37.04 42.60
CA VAL A 11 11.49 -36.02 43.61
C VAL A 11 12.43 -34.80 43.43
N LEU A 12 13.71 -35.00 43.20
CA LEU A 12 14.67 -33.93 42.92
C LEU A 12 14.34 -33.24 41.57
N TYR A 13 14.01 -33.98 40.55
CA TYR A 13 13.59 -33.41 39.24
C TYR A 13 12.33 -32.57 39.37
N ASN A 14 11.33 -32.99 40.14
CA ASN A 14 10.11 -32.22 40.38
C ASN A 14 10.35 -31.00 41.29
N ILE A 15 11.24 -31.06 42.29
CA ILE A 15 11.56 -29.92 43.14
C ILE A 15 12.41 -28.88 42.38
N ILE A 16 13.38 -29.32 41.60
CA ILE A 16 14.21 -28.43 40.79
C ILE A 16 13.37 -27.81 39.67
N GLY A 17 12.49 -28.58 38.99
CA GLY A 17 11.62 -28.10 37.95
C GLY A 17 10.59 -27.07 38.47
N ASN A 18 10.01 -27.30 39.66
CA ASN A 18 9.08 -26.35 40.26
C ASN A 18 9.75 -25.04 40.68
N ASN A 19 10.97 -25.08 41.25
CA ASN A 19 11.72 -23.89 41.59
C ASN A 19 12.10 -23.07 40.35
N TYR A 20 12.55 -23.73 39.28
CA TYR A 20 12.81 -23.03 37.98
C TYR A 20 11.60 -22.37 37.40
N MET A 21 10.43 -23.01 37.51
CA MET A 21 9.16 -22.42 36.98
C MET A 21 8.68 -21.25 37.85
N GLU A 22 8.89 -21.28 39.16
CA GLU A 22 8.56 -20.19 40.07
C GLU A 22 9.49 -18.99 39.88
N ASP A 23 10.80 -19.22 39.71
CA ASP A 23 11.78 -18.16 39.40
C ASP A 23 11.45 -17.48 38.05
N LEU A 24 11.13 -18.28 37.02
CA LEU A 24 10.73 -17.73 35.70
C LEU A 24 9.44 -16.91 35.79
N LYS A 25 8.48 -17.34 36.60
CA LYS A 25 7.22 -16.62 36.82
C LYS A 25 7.47 -15.28 37.53
N GLN A 26 8.35 -15.23 38.51
CA GLN A 26 8.75 -14.00 39.19
C GLN A 26 9.46 -13.03 38.25
N LEU A 27 10.41 -13.52 37.41
CA LEU A 27 11.09 -12.70 36.42
C LEU A 27 10.13 -12.14 35.36
N ARG A 28 9.15 -12.93 34.89
CA ARG A 28 8.10 -12.47 34.00
C ARG A 28 7.23 -11.40 34.65
N GLN A 29 6.93 -11.54 35.95
CA GLN A 29 6.17 -10.51 36.66
C GLN A 29 6.94 -9.19 36.75
N GLN A 30 8.25 -9.24 37.01
CA GLN A 30 9.09 -8.04 36.98
C GLN A 30 9.11 -7.36 35.61
N ILE A 31 9.16 -8.13 34.51
CA ILE A 31 9.03 -7.58 33.16
C ILE A 31 7.67 -6.90 32.98
N ASN A 32 6.56 -7.54 33.38
CA ASN A 32 5.22 -6.97 33.27
C ASN A 32 5.09 -5.63 34.04
N ASP A 33 5.71 -5.55 35.22
CA ASP A 33 5.67 -4.32 36.02
C ASP A 33 6.47 -3.18 35.33
N ILE A 34 7.64 -3.51 34.76
CA ILE A 34 8.45 -2.57 33.96
C ILE A 34 7.67 -2.11 32.72
N ASP A 35 7.02 -3.03 32.00
CA ASP A 35 6.22 -2.71 30.81
C ASP A 35 5.07 -1.75 31.16
N GLN A 36 4.42 -1.91 32.31
CA GLN A 36 3.39 -0.97 32.77
C GLN A 36 3.94 0.44 33.02
N GLU A 37 5.16 0.55 33.57
CA GLU A 37 5.84 1.84 33.72
C GLU A 37 6.21 2.43 32.36
N MET A 38 6.73 1.62 31.44
CA MET A 38 7.03 2.04 30.08
C MET A 38 5.80 2.59 29.35
N VAL A 39 4.63 1.95 29.47
CA VAL A 39 3.37 2.46 28.88
C VAL A 39 3.06 3.86 29.38
N LYS A 40 3.13 4.10 30.69
CA LYS A 40 2.88 5.43 31.30
C LYS A 40 3.87 6.48 30.79
N LEU A 41 5.15 6.13 30.70
CA LEU A 41 6.19 7.03 30.19
C LEU A 41 6.02 7.32 28.69
N PHE A 42 5.64 6.30 27.91
CA PHE A 42 5.33 6.45 26.48
C PHE A 42 4.17 7.41 26.26
N GLU A 43 3.03 7.21 26.95
CA GLU A 43 1.88 8.13 26.85
C GLU A 43 2.25 9.57 27.22
N ARG A 44 3.00 9.74 28.32
CA ARG A 44 3.45 11.07 28.75
C ARG A 44 4.38 11.72 27.70
N ARG A 45 5.28 10.94 27.09
CA ARG A 45 6.18 11.41 26.06
C ARG A 45 5.41 11.80 24.80
N MET A 46 4.42 11.01 24.37
CA MET A 46 3.61 11.28 23.20
C MET A 46 2.73 12.54 23.39
N LYS A 47 2.18 12.78 24.59
CA LYS A 47 1.48 14.04 24.91
C LYS A 47 2.38 15.27 24.77
N VAL A 48 3.65 15.18 25.14
CA VAL A 48 4.60 16.28 24.98
C VAL A 48 4.99 16.43 23.50
N SER A 49 5.17 15.31 22.80
CA SER A 49 5.47 15.30 21.35
C SER A 49 4.36 15.97 20.55
N SER A 50 3.09 15.74 20.88
CA SER A 50 1.95 16.43 20.29
C SER A 50 2.02 17.94 20.42
N LYS A 51 2.32 18.44 21.63
CA LYS A 51 2.48 19.89 21.86
C LYS A 51 3.64 20.50 21.06
N ILE A 52 4.74 19.76 20.92
CA ILE A 52 5.87 20.18 20.07
C ILE A 52 5.44 20.25 18.61
N GLY A 53 4.69 19.26 18.12
CA GLY A 53 4.15 19.26 16.76
C GLY A 53 3.25 20.47 16.50
N GLN A 54 2.32 20.76 17.42
CA GLN A 54 1.45 21.94 17.34
C GLN A 54 2.26 23.24 17.30
N PHE A 55 3.24 23.41 18.19
CA PHE A 55 4.12 24.59 18.21
C PHE A 55 4.90 24.75 16.89
N LYS A 56 5.44 23.64 16.35
CA LYS A 56 6.16 23.66 15.07
C LYS A 56 5.26 24.11 13.92
N ARG A 57 4.01 23.64 13.87
CA ARG A 57 3.03 24.05 12.87
C ARG A 57 2.70 25.54 12.97
N GLU A 58 2.40 26.03 14.17
CA GLU A 58 2.06 27.44 14.41
C GLU A 58 3.21 28.40 14.01
N ASN A 59 4.45 27.91 14.05
CA ASN A 59 5.65 28.69 13.71
C ASN A 59 6.28 28.30 12.36
N ASN A 60 5.62 27.51 11.51
CA ASN A 60 6.13 27.04 10.22
C ASN A 60 7.51 26.33 10.31
N LEU A 61 7.77 25.60 11.38
CA LEU A 61 9.01 24.86 11.59
C LEU A 61 8.88 23.40 11.10
N PRO A 62 9.94 22.84 10.50
CA PRO A 62 9.91 21.46 10.04
C PRO A 62 9.81 20.48 11.22
N ILE A 63 9.03 19.40 11.06
CA ILE A 63 8.91 18.36 12.08
C ILE A 63 10.25 17.63 12.24
N TYR A 64 10.93 17.31 11.13
CA TYR A 64 12.24 16.67 11.15
C TYR A 64 13.36 17.68 11.47
N ASP A 65 14.13 17.37 12.50
CA ASP A 65 15.32 18.13 12.91
C ASP A 65 16.47 17.16 13.19
N LYS A 66 17.29 16.92 12.18
CA LYS A 66 18.42 15.98 12.23
C LYS A 66 19.40 16.30 13.35
N LYS A 67 19.74 17.58 13.53
CA LYS A 67 20.69 18.00 14.59
C LYS A 67 20.14 17.68 15.98
N ARG A 68 18.86 17.91 16.17
CA ARG A 68 18.18 17.61 17.45
C ARG A 68 18.11 16.11 17.71
N GLU A 69 17.83 15.31 16.70
CA GLU A 69 17.78 13.84 16.85
C GLU A 69 19.16 13.27 17.24
N GLU A 70 20.23 13.73 16.59
CA GLU A 70 21.61 13.34 16.93
C GLU A 70 21.98 13.74 18.36
N GLN A 71 21.60 14.94 18.80
CA GLN A 71 21.83 15.41 20.18
C GLN A 71 21.07 14.56 21.20
N VAL A 72 19.80 14.23 20.94
CA VAL A 72 19.00 13.39 21.83
C VAL A 72 19.60 12.00 21.94
N LEU A 73 19.98 11.40 20.81
CA LEU A 73 20.58 10.07 20.78
C LEU A 73 21.91 10.03 21.57
N LYS A 74 22.82 10.99 21.33
CA LYS A 74 24.10 11.09 22.04
C LYS A 74 23.90 11.27 23.53
N ARG A 75 23.05 12.23 23.94
CA ARG A 75 22.74 12.49 25.35
C ARG A 75 22.16 11.27 26.06
N ASN A 76 21.17 10.62 25.44
CA ASN A 76 20.48 9.52 26.10
C ASN A 76 21.36 8.27 26.17
N CYS A 77 22.18 7.98 25.16
CA CYS A 77 23.17 6.89 25.24
C CYS A 77 24.19 7.11 26.36
N SER A 78 24.59 8.36 26.63
CA SER A 78 25.53 8.66 27.73
C SER A 78 24.93 8.48 29.14
N LEU A 79 23.63 8.32 29.27
CA LEU A 79 22.95 8.03 30.53
C LEU A 79 22.90 6.54 30.87
N LEU A 80 23.23 5.67 29.93
CA LEU A 80 23.27 4.22 30.16
C LEU A 80 24.46 3.88 31.08
N LYS A 81 24.16 3.17 32.16
CA LYS A 81 25.19 2.64 33.06
C LYS A 81 25.89 1.41 32.46
N ASP A 82 25.11 0.53 31.84
CA ASP A 82 25.59 -0.62 31.12
C ASP A 82 25.82 -0.28 29.64
N THR A 83 27.07 -0.09 29.27
CA THR A 83 27.49 0.26 27.93
C THR A 83 27.28 -0.83 26.87
N SER A 84 27.12 -2.10 27.31
CA SER A 84 26.83 -3.22 26.41
C SER A 84 25.44 -3.09 25.75
N LEU A 85 24.53 -2.32 26.34
CA LEU A 85 23.18 -2.06 25.84
C LEU A 85 23.12 -0.90 24.84
N ASN A 86 24.24 -0.22 24.54
CA ASN A 86 24.24 0.98 23.70
C ASN A 86 23.59 0.77 22.33
N ASP A 87 23.92 -0.32 21.64
CA ASP A 87 23.41 -0.56 20.29
C ASP A 87 21.91 -0.88 20.30
N TYR A 88 21.46 -1.66 21.26
CA TYR A 88 20.02 -1.95 21.46
C TYR A 88 19.25 -0.69 21.81
N TYR A 89 19.79 0.17 22.67
CA TYR A 89 19.14 1.40 23.05
C TYR A 89 19.08 2.40 21.89
N ARG A 90 20.09 2.45 21.01
CA ARG A 90 20.08 3.30 19.81
C ARG A 90 18.95 2.90 18.88
N ILE A 91 18.74 1.60 18.65
CA ILE A 91 17.64 1.09 17.84
C ILE A 91 16.29 1.51 18.44
N PHE A 92 16.10 1.22 19.73
CA PHE A 92 14.89 1.59 20.46
C PHE A 92 14.61 3.11 20.41
N GLN A 93 15.63 3.95 20.68
CA GLN A 93 15.48 5.40 20.69
C GLN A 93 15.16 5.96 19.32
N ASN A 94 15.74 5.42 18.25
CA ASN A 94 15.42 5.83 16.88
C ASN A 94 13.95 5.49 16.54
N GLN A 95 13.48 4.28 16.83
CA GLN A 95 12.10 3.90 16.63
C GLN A 95 11.14 4.79 17.43
N LEU A 96 11.49 5.12 18.66
CA LEU A 96 10.69 6.01 19.50
C LEU A 96 10.64 7.44 18.96
N MET A 97 11.70 7.94 18.34
CA MET A 97 11.72 9.25 17.65
C MET A 97 10.89 9.21 16.37
N ASP A 98 10.95 8.13 15.61
CA ASP A 98 10.16 7.95 14.40
C ASP A 98 8.66 7.90 14.70
N LEU A 99 8.24 7.12 15.71
CA LEU A 99 6.85 7.11 16.20
C LEU A 99 6.38 8.50 16.66
N SER A 100 7.27 9.28 17.28
CA SER A 100 6.92 10.64 17.70
C SER A 100 6.73 11.61 16.54
N LYS A 101 7.53 11.48 15.48
CA LYS A 101 7.33 12.26 14.24
C LYS A 101 6.02 11.88 13.55
N GLN A 102 5.72 10.60 13.49
CA GLN A 102 4.46 10.10 12.95
C GLN A 102 3.28 10.69 13.72
N TYR A 103 3.31 10.61 15.05
CA TYR A 103 2.24 11.15 15.91
C TYR A 103 2.11 12.68 15.81
N GLN A 104 3.22 13.41 15.69
CA GLN A 104 3.18 14.86 15.43
C GLN A 104 2.51 15.16 14.08
N ASN A 105 2.79 14.37 13.06
CA ASN A 105 2.14 14.48 11.76
C ASN A 105 0.62 14.19 11.87
N GLU A 106 0.22 13.14 12.56
CA GLU A 106 -1.20 12.77 12.73
C GLU A 106 -2.03 13.86 13.41
N ILE A 107 -1.53 14.44 14.50
CA ILE A 107 -2.24 15.49 15.24
C ILE A 107 -2.26 16.82 14.49
N ASN A 108 -1.25 17.05 13.66
CA ASN A 108 -1.14 18.23 12.83
C ASN A 108 -1.87 18.09 11.49
N CYS A 109 -2.35 16.89 11.17
CA CYS A 109 -3.09 16.64 9.94
C CYS A 109 -4.46 17.31 10.01
N GLU A 110 -4.75 18.12 9.00
CA GLU A 110 -6.09 18.57 8.66
C GLU A 110 -7.01 17.34 8.47
N LYS A 111 -8.33 17.53 8.56
CA LYS A 111 -9.36 16.47 8.43
C LYS A 111 -9.18 15.54 7.20
N ASN A 112 -8.34 15.93 6.24
CA ASN A 112 -8.17 15.28 4.95
C ASN A 112 -6.85 14.50 4.81
N THR A 113 -6.08 14.24 5.88
CA THR A 113 -4.82 13.50 5.80
C THR A 113 -4.91 12.15 6.50
N ILE A 114 -4.49 11.10 5.78
CA ILE A 114 -4.43 9.72 6.26
C ILE A 114 -2.95 9.37 6.45
N ASN A 115 -2.58 8.95 7.65
CA ASN A 115 -1.22 8.51 7.94
C ASN A 115 -1.11 6.99 7.75
N ILE A 116 -0.16 6.53 6.95
CA ILE A 116 0.20 5.13 6.78
C ILE A 116 1.40 4.84 7.69
N ILE A 117 1.22 3.92 8.64
CA ILE A 117 2.26 3.51 9.60
C ILE A 117 2.71 2.10 9.25
N LEU A 118 3.99 1.92 8.98
CA LEU A 118 4.61 0.65 8.65
C LEU A 118 5.80 0.41 9.57
N ASP A 119 6.29 -0.84 9.65
CA ASP A 119 7.35 -1.24 10.59
C ASP A 119 8.62 -0.39 10.49
N LYS A 120 9.04 -0.03 9.27
CA LYS A 120 10.31 0.67 9.02
C LYS A 120 10.15 2.11 8.54
N CYS A 121 8.97 2.49 8.10
CA CYS A 121 8.69 3.82 7.55
C CYS A 121 7.20 4.12 7.65
N GLY A 122 6.86 5.38 7.43
CA GLY A 122 5.48 5.82 7.32
C GLY A 122 5.41 7.00 6.36
N TYR A 123 4.23 7.27 5.83
CA TYR A 123 3.99 8.40 4.95
C TYR A 123 2.55 8.89 5.07
N ASN A 124 2.33 10.12 4.63
CA ASN A 124 1.01 10.74 4.63
C ASN A 124 0.38 10.69 3.24
N ILE A 125 -0.93 10.46 3.23
CA ILE A 125 -1.79 10.65 2.06
C ILE A 125 -2.70 11.82 2.38
N THR A 126 -2.59 12.91 1.61
CA THR A 126 -3.44 14.10 1.77
C THR A 126 -4.44 14.17 0.62
N ILE A 127 -5.73 14.36 0.93
CA ILE A 127 -6.82 14.44 -0.06
C ILE A 127 -7.37 15.86 -0.03
N ASP A 128 -6.90 16.73 -0.93
CA ASP A 128 -7.35 18.12 -0.98
C ASP A 128 -7.08 18.75 -2.36
N ASP A 129 -8.14 19.20 -3.01
CA ASP A 129 -8.05 19.88 -4.32
C ASP A 129 -7.33 21.22 -4.25
N ASN A 130 -7.41 21.94 -3.13
CA ASN A 130 -6.81 23.25 -3.00
C ASN A 130 -5.28 23.18 -3.02
N LEU A 131 -4.72 22.04 -2.57
CA LEU A 131 -3.27 21.85 -2.47
C LEU A 131 -2.58 21.66 -3.82
N ILE A 132 -3.31 21.49 -4.91
CA ILE A 132 -2.74 21.55 -6.27
C ILE A 132 -2.14 22.93 -6.57
N ASN A 133 -2.58 23.97 -5.85
CA ASN A 133 -2.05 25.33 -5.96
C ASN A 133 -0.87 25.61 -5.02
N ASP A 134 -0.57 24.69 -4.09
CA ASP A 134 0.52 24.84 -3.10
C ASP A 134 1.03 23.44 -2.66
N ILE A 135 1.62 22.72 -3.62
CA ILE A 135 2.13 21.35 -3.40
C ILE A 135 3.29 21.32 -2.41
N ASN A 136 3.99 22.46 -2.20
CA ASN A 136 5.08 22.58 -1.25
C ASN A 136 4.63 22.45 0.22
N LYS A 137 3.33 22.55 0.50
CA LYS A 137 2.78 22.20 1.83
C LYS A 137 2.82 20.71 2.13
N VAL A 138 2.81 19.87 1.09
CA VAL A 138 2.81 18.40 1.22
C VAL A 138 4.18 17.81 0.90
N PHE A 139 4.88 18.38 -0.08
CA PHE A 139 6.13 17.85 -0.62
C PHE A 139 7.32 18.74 -0.28
N TYR A 140 8.45 18.14 0.08
CA TYR A 140 9.71 18.85 0.24
C TYR A 140 10.47 18.90 -1.09
N LEU A 141 10.27 19.97 -1.88
CA LEU A 141 10.79 20.11 -3.25
C LEU A 141 11.94 21.15 -3.40
N LYS A 142 12.49 21.69 -2.30
CA LYS A 142 13.64 22.64 -2.33
C LYS A 142 14.95 21.94 -2.66
N ARG A 143 14.99 21.21 -3.78
CA ARG A 143 16.09 20.40 -4.30
C ARG A 143 15.85 20.12 -5.78
N LYS A 144 16.71 19.37 -6.47
CA LYS A 144 16.40 18.91 -7.83
C LYS A 144 15.23 17.92 -7.79
N VAL A 145 14.27 18.10 -8.68
CA VAL A 145 13.08 17.26 -8.82
C VAL A 145 13.00 16.75 -10.25
N LEU A 146 13.11 15.43 -10.44
CA LEU A 146 12.68 14.83 -11.69
C LEU A 146 11.15 14.77 -11.66
N PHE A 147 10.52 15.62 -12.48
CA PHE A 147 9.07 15.72 -12.59
C PHE A 147 8.59 14.83 -13.73
N ILE A 148 8.16 13.60 -13.38
CA ILE A 148 7.58 12.63 -14.33
C ILE A 148 6.09 12.86 -14.41
N TYR A 149 5.54 12.98 -15.61
CA TYR A 149 4.11 13.16 -15.80
C TYR A 149 3.58 12.43 -17.03
N ASP A 150 2.27 12.12 -16.98
CA ASP A 150 1.54 11.52 -18.11
C ASP A 150 1.33 12.57 -19.20
N ASP A 151 1.79 12.30 -20.41
CA ASP A 151 1.68 13.21 -21.56
C ASP A 151 0.25 13.42 -22.07
N ASN A 152 -0.73 12.64 -21.57
CA ASN A 152 -2.16 12.85 -21.83
C ASN A 152 -2.78 13.91 -20.90
N LEU A 153 -2.05 14.43 -19.91
CA LEU A 153 -2.56 15.50 -19.06
C LEU A 153 -2.56 16.85 -19.81
N SER A 154 -3.50 17.72 -19.45
CA SER A 154 -3.52 19.06 -20.02
C SER A 154 -2.30 19.88 -19.61
N GLU A 155 -1.80 20.71 -20.53
CA GLU A 155 -0.67 21.62 -20.25
C GLU A 155 -0.94 22.47 -19.00
N GLU A 156 -2.17 22.96 -18.81
CA GLU A 156 -2.58 23.74 -17.65
C GLU A 156 -2.29 23.02 -16.33
N VAL A 157 -2.59 21.72 -16.22
CA VAL A 157 -2.33 20.93 -15.02
C VAL A 157 -0.83 20.71 -14.82
N VAL A 158 -0.10 20.43 -15.89
CA VAL A 158 1.36 20.21 -15.87
C VAL A 158 2.08 21.48 -15.46
N GLU A 159 1.74 22.63 -16.07
CA GLU A 159 2.32 23.94 -15.73
C GLU A 159 1.99 24.36 -14.29
N LYS A 160 0.75 24.12 -13.86
CA LYS A 160 0.31 24.43 -12.50
C LYS A 160 1.14 23.73 -11.42
N VAL A 161 1.56 22.48 -11.68
CA VAL A 161 2.40 21.72 -10.76
C VAL A 161 3.87 22.09 -10.92
N SER A 162 4.40 22.12 -12.16
CA SER A 162 5.81 22.34 -12.44
C SER A 162 6.30 23.73 -12.07
N SER A 163 5.46 24.76 -12.21
CA SER A 163 5.82 26.16 -11.84
C SER A 163 6.10 26.35 -10.34
N GLN A 164 5.69 25.41 -9.50
CA GLN A 164 5.94 25.44 -8.06
C GLN A 164 7.27 24.76 -7.65
N ILE A 165 8.04 24.28 -8.61
CA ILE A 165 9.29 23.53 -8.41
C ILE A 165 10.48 24.35 -8.89
N ASP A 166 11.31 24.83 -7.97
CA ASP A 166 12.44 25.71 -8.28
C ASP A 166 13.45 25.07 -9.27
N LYS A 167 13.77 23.79 -9.07
CA LYS A 167 14.71 23.02 -9.90
C LYS A 167 14.00 21.84 -10.54
N CYS A 168 13.10 22.13 -11.47
CA CYS A 168 12.27 21.18 -12.16
C CYS A 168 13.00 20.61 -13.40
N TYR A 169 13.02 19.29 -13.50
CA TYR A 169 13.49 18.54 -14.67
C TYR A 169 12.29 17.74 -15.21
N PRO A 170 11.53 18.26 -16.18
CA PRO A 170 10.32 17.61 -16.67
C PRO A 170 10.66 16.40 -17.55
N LEU A 171 9.93 15.30 -17.37
CA LEU A 171 10.01 14.11 -18.18
C LEU A 171 8.59 13.60 -18.51
N PRO A 172 8.04 13.93 -19.69
CA PRO A 172 6.79 13.36 -20.15
C PRO A 172 6.96 11.88 -20.48
N LEU A 173 5.99 11.07 -20.06
CA LEU A 173 5.91 9.65 -20.42
C LEU A 173 4.51 9.33 -20.90
N HIS A 174 4.39 8.45 -21.88
CA HIS A 174 3.11 8.01 -22.39
C HIS A 174 2.55 6.83 -21.56
N ALA A 175 1.34 6.97 -21.02
CA ALA A 175 0.70 5.93 -20.21
C ALA A 175 0.15 4.81 -21.09
N SER A 176 0.95 3.78 -21.34
CA SER A 176 0.50 2.57 -21.98
C SER A 176 1.13 1.32 -21.35
N GLU A 177 0.40 0.20 -21.39
CA GLU A 177 0.89 -1.07 -20.88
C GLU A 177 2.17 -1.54 -21.61
N LYS A 178 2.30 -1.18 -22.89
CA LYS A 178 3.47 -1.49 -23.70
C LYS A 178 4.73 -0.75 -23.24
N GLN A 179 4.56 0.43 -22.64
CA GLN A 179 5.67 1.23 -22.12
C GLN A 179 6.02 0.92 -20.67
N LYS A 180 5.30 0.02 -20.00
CA LYS A 180 5.64 -0.44 -18.66
C LYS A 180 6.78 -1.48 -18.73
N ASN A 181 7.95 -1.09 -19.22
CA ASN A 181 9.07 -1.96 -19.60
C ASN A 181 10.43 -1.41 -19.13
N ILE A 182 11.50 -2.16 -19.42
CA ILE A 182 12.87 -1.81 -19.05
C ILE A 182 13.40 -0.60 -19.84
N GLU A 183 12.95 -0.42 -21.07
CA GLU A 183 13.36 0.67 -21.95
C GLU A 183 12.92 2.01 -21.35
N THR A 184 11.66 2.13 -20.92
CA THR A 184 11.14 3.32 -20.25
C THR A 184 11.84 3.58 -18.90
N LEU A 185 12.15 2.51 -18.16
CA LEU A 185 12.94 2.62 -16.93
C LEU A 185 14.33 3.17 -17.20
N THR A 186 14.97 2.73 -18.30
CA THR A 186 16.29 3.23 -18.75
C THR A 186 16.25 4.72 -19.07
N VAL A 187 15.20 5.20 -19.75
CA VAL A 187 15.00 6.64 -20.02
C VAL A 187 14.99 7.48 -18.74
N ILE A 188 14.34 6.97 -17.69
CA ILE A 188 14.31 7.64 -16.37
C ILE A 188 15.74 7.70 -15.77
N TYR A 189 16.48 6.59 -15.81
CA TYR A 189 17.87 6.56 -15.30
C TYR A 189 18.79 7.49 -16.08
N ASP A 190 18.72 7.49 -17.40
CA ASP A 190 19.52 8.36 -18.24
C ASP A 190 19.27 9.83 -17.92
N THR A 191 17.99 10.20 -17.74
CA THR A 191 17.61 11.56 -17.36
C THR A 191 18.17 11.96 -15.99
N LEU A 192 18.12 11.05 -15.01
CA LEU A 192 18.67 11.28 -13.67
C LEU A 192 20.21 11.45 -13.72
N ILE A 193 20.90 10.61 -14.49
CA ILE A 193 22.36 10.62 -14.63
C ILE A 193 22.82 11.89 -15.37
N GLN A 194 22.25 12.19 -16.52
CA GLN A 194 22.61 13.35 -17.35
C GLN A 194 22.46 14.67 -16.60
N ASN A 195 21.46 14.75 -15.70
CA ASN A 195 21.22 15.94 -14.88
C ASN A 195 21.88 15.88 -13.49
N CYS A 196 22.84 14.94 -13.28
CA CYS A 196 23.63 14.82 -12.06
C CYS A 196 22.76 14.76 -10.77
N PHE A 197 21.71 13.94 -10.77
CA PHE A 197 20.91 13.71 -9.56
C PHE A 197 21.70 12.90 -8.54
N ASN A 198 21.42 13.18 -7.27
CA ASN A 198 22.04 12.48 -6.14
C ASN A 198 20.98 12.02 -5.12
N ARG A 199 21.40 11.36 -4.03
CA ARG A 199 20.48 10.81 -3.02
C ARG A 199 19.60 11.82 -2.29
N ASN A 200 19.97 13.10 -2.31
CA ASN A 200 19.19 14.15 -1.65
C ASN A 200 18.14 14.76 -2.58
N ASP A 201 18.15 14.40 -3.85
CA ASP A 201 17.17 14.82 -4.84
C ASP A 201 15.94 13.89 -4.81
N CYS A 202 14.93 14.16 -5.62
CA CYS A 202 13.71 13.38 -5.59
C CYS A 202 13.05 13.21 -6.96
N ILE A 203 12.13 12.26 -7.04
CA ILE A 203 11.16 12.12 -8.12
C ILE A 203 9.80 12.57 -7.60
N LEU A 204 9.12 13.43 -8.37
CA LEU A 204 7.70 13.71 -8.25
C LEU A 204 6.99 13.13 -9.48
N CYS A 205 6.00 12.27 -9.26
CA CYS A 205 5.25 11.62 -10.34
C CYS A 205 3.78 12.06 -10.32
N LEU A 206 3.35 12.72 -11.42
CA LEU A 206 1.96 13.15 -11.66
C LEU A 206 1.35 12.26 -12.73
N SER A 207 0.71 11.15 -12.36
CA SER A 207 0.25 10.16 -13.35
C SER A 207 -0.74 9.14 -12.81
N GLY A 208 -1.24 8.29 -13.70
CA GLY A 208 -1.90 7.03 -13.36
C GLY A 208 -0.92 5.94 -12.91
N GLY A 209 -1.44 4.75 -12.57
CA GLY A 209 -0.69 3.63 -12.01
C GLY A 209 0.47 3.11 -12.86
N LEU A 210 0.33 3.09 -14.18
CA LEU A 210 1.35 2.55 -15.09
C LEU A 210 2.68 3.31 -14.97
N ILE A 211 2.64 4.62 -15.07
CA ILE A 211 3.85 5.46 -14.97
C ILE A 211 4.35 5.52 -13.53
N SER A 212 3.44 5.63 -12.54
CA SER A 212 3.86 5.68 -11.14
C SER A 212 4.60 4.42 -10.69
N ASP A 213 4.24 3.22 -11.19
CA ASP A 213 4.95 1.98 -10.88
C ASP A 213 6.39 1.99 -11.41
N ILE A 214 6.61 2.50 -12.65
CA ILE A 214 7.95 2.62 -13.24
C ILE A 214 8.77 3.68 -12.50
N ALA A 215 8.17 4.85 -12.23
CA ALA A 215 8.82 5.94 -11.51
C ALA A 215 9.24 5.52 -10.09
N ALA A 216 8.38 4.75 -9.42
CA ALA A 216 8.66 4.21 -8.09
C ALA A 216 9.77 3.14 -8.12
N LEU A 217 9.81 2.29 -9.15
CA LEU A 217 10.91 1.35 -9.35
C LEU A 217 12.23 2.08 -9.60
N ALA A 218 12.22 3.12 -10.44
CA ALA A 218 13.39 3.97 -10.66
C ALA A 218 13.86 4.63 -9.36
N ALA A 219 12.94 5.19 -8.58
CA ALA A 219 13.26 5.79 -7.28
C ALA A 219 13.88 4.80 -6.31
N SER A 220 13.39 3.55 -6.29
CA SER A 220 13.87 2.50 -5.38
C SER A 220 15.30 2.05 -5.64
N SER A 221 15.72 2.08 -6.90
CA SER A 221 16.98 1.49 -7.36
C SER A 221 18.06 2.53 -7.63
N PHE A 222 17.70 3.73 -8.12
CA PHE A 222 18.66 4.78 -8.41
C PHE A 222 19.40 5.21 -7.12
N ASN A 223 20.74 5.18 -7.15
CA ASN A 223 21.61 5.46 -6.01
C ASN A 223 21.22 4.68 -4.72
N ARG A 224 20.61 3.51 -4.83
CA ARG A 224 20.04 2.66 -3.76
C ARG A 224 18.88 3.31 -3.01
N GLY A 225 18.14 4.16 -3.70
CA GLY A 225 16.94 4.83 -3.23
C GLY A 225 17.06 6.35 -3.18
N ILE A 226 16.12 7.05 -3.82
CA ILE A 226 15.91 8.50 -3.74
C ILE A 226 14.45 8.76 -3.36
N ASP A 227 14.17 9.92 -2.78
CA ASP A 227 12.82 10.25 -2.35
C ASP A 227 11.82 10.26 -3.51
N LEU A 228 10.64 9.70 -3.25
CA LEU A 228 9.52 9.60 -4.19
C LEU A 228 8.31 10.33 -3.64
N TYR A 229 7.67 11.14 -4.46
CA TYR A 229 6.38 11.78 -4.21
C TYR A 229 5.40 11.40 -5.30
N LEU A 230 4.14 11.14 -4.94
CA LEU A 230 3.11 10.72 -5.88
C LEU A 230 1.93 11.69 -5.88
N MET A 231 1.49 12.08 -7.08
CA MET A 231 0.22 12.77 -7.34
C MET A 231 -0.59 11.92 -8.34
N PRO A 232 -1.43 10.98 -7.85
CA PRO A 232 -2.21 10.13 -8.71
C PRO A 232 -3.29 10.92 -9.49
N THR A 233 -3.45 10.60 -10.78
CA THR A 233 -4.38 11.31 -11.69
C THR A 233 -5.56 10.46 -12.16
N THR A 234 -5.59 9.16 -11.84
CA THR A 234 -6.72 8.28 -12.13
C THR A 234 -7.36 7.78 -10.84
N LEU A 235 -8.66 7.46 -10.87
CA LEU A 235 -9.35 6.93 -9.69
C LEU A 235 -8.67 5.66 -9.17
N LEU A 236 -8.29 4.74 -10.09
CA LEU A 236 -7.56 3.53 -9.75
C LEU A 236 -6.26 3.83 -9.00
N SER A 237 -5.48 4.82 -9.45
CA SER A 237 -4.24 5.17 -8.76
C SER A 237 -4.50 5.89 -7.43
N MET A 238 -5.56 6.68 -7.30
CA MET A 238 -5.92 7.36 -6.05
C MET A 238 -6.31 6.39 -4.94
N VAL A 239 -7.00 5.28 -5.28
CA VAL A 239 -7.51 4.34 -4.28
C VAL A 239 -6.66 3.09 -4.12
N ASP A 240 -5.80 2.77 -5.10
CA ASP A 240 -5.07 1.51 -5.10
C ASP A 240 -3.57 1.66 -5.39
N SER A 241 -3.12 1.90 -6.63
CA SER A 241 -1.72 1.71 -7.01
C SER A 241 -0.73 2.66 -6.32
N SER A 242 -1.11 3.90 -5.94
CA SER A 242 -0.23 4.81 -5.20
C SER A 242 -0.02 4.43 -3.73
N ILE A 243 -0.65 3.34 -3.24
CA ILE A 243 -0.72 2.98 -1.83
C ILE A 243 -0.13 1.59 -1.61
N GLY A 244 0.80 1.48 -0.64
CA GLY A 244 1.38 0.19 -0.23
C GLY A 244 2.65 -0.22 -0.96
N GLY A 245 3.26 0.71 -1.73
CA GLY A 245 4.63 0.66 -2.17
C GLY A 245 5.01 -0.42 -3.18
N LYS A 246 4.05 -1.13 -3.78
CA LYS A 246 4.35 -2.06 -4.88
C LYS A 246 4.80 -1.26 -6.09
N THR A 247 5.95 -1.64 -6.66
CA THR A 247 6.50 -1.06 -7.88
C THR A 247 6.76 -2.17 -8.88
N ALA A 248 6.54 -1.95 -10.16
CA ALA A 248 6.84 -2.99 -11.12
C ALA A 248 7.00 -2.50 -12.56
N ILE A 249 7.71 -3.32 -13.37
CA ILE A 249 7.68 -3.30 -14.83
C ILE A 249 7.34 -4.70 -15.36
N ASN A 250 6.89 -4.72 -16.61
CA ASN A 250 6.66 -5.95 -17.37
C ASN A 250 7.98 -6.46 -17.96
N TYR A 251 8.17 -7.76 -18.00
CA TYR A 251 9.36 -8.36 -18.55
C TYR A 251 9.08 -9.77 -19.11
N GLY A 252 9.67 -10.11 -20.25
CA GLY A 252 9.57 -11.44 -20.84
C GLY A 252 8.14 -11.88 -21.18
N GLY A 253 7.23 -10.94 -21.48
CA GLY A 253 5.82 -11.23 -21.77
C GLY A 253 4.93 -11.36 -20.51
N TYR A 254 5.50 -11.21 -19.32
CA TYR A 254 4.77 -11.28 -18.05
C TYR A 254 4.58 -9.90 -17.44
N LYS A 255 3.39 -9.63 -16.88
CA LYS A 255 3.08 -8.39 -16.18
C LYS A 255 3.72 -8.34 -14.78
N ASN A 256 4.21 -7.16 -14.40
CA ASN A 256 4.70 -6.85 -13.06
C ASN A 256 5.77 -7.82 -12.51
N MET A 257 6.61 -8.38 -13.39
CA MET A 257 7.55 -9.42 -13.01
C MET A 257 8.78 -8.89 -12.27
N ILE A 258 9.23 -7.69 -12.60
CA ILE A 258 10.37 -7.06 -11.96
C ILE A 258 9.89 -5.87 -11.16
N GLY A 259 10.15 -5.88 -9.85
CA GLY A 259 9.68 -4.81 -8.97
C GLY A 259 10.26 -4.90 -7.56
N THR A 260 9.92 -3.90 -6.77
CA THR A 260 10.32 -3.77 -5.36
C THR A 260 9.15 -3.31 -4.51
N PHE A 261 9.33 -3.33 -3.19
CA PHE A 261 8.48 -2.59 -2.28
C PHE A 261 9.19 -1.28 -1.91
N TYR A 262 8.69 -0.15 -2.40
CA TYR A 262 9.24 1.17 -2.15
C TYR A 262 8.14 2.18 -1.80
N GLN A 263 8.13 2.64 -0.55
CA GLN A 263 7.10 3.56 -0.08
C GLN A 263 7.40 5.00 -0.50
N PRO A 264 6.40 5.78 -0.95
CA PRO A 264 6.58 7.20 -1.20
C PRO A 264 6.81 7.97 0.11
N LYS A 265 7.39 9.15 0.05
CA LYS A 265 7.50 10.06 1.19
C LYS A 265 6.17 10.73 1.53
N ALA A 266 5.38 11.02 0.50
CA ALA A 266 4.01 11.50 0.64
C ALA A 266 3.23 11.26 -0.65
N VAL A 267 1.89 11.22 -0.53
CA VAL A 267 0.94 11.18 -1.64
C VAL A 267 -0.01 12.35 -1.51
N LEU A 268 -0.20 13.12 -2.58
CA LEU A 268 -1.21 14.16 -2.68
C LEU A 268 -2.27 13.73 -3.69
N ILE A 269 -3.49 13.57 -3.21
CA ILE A 269 -4.65 13.21 -4.02
C ILE A 269 -5.50 14.47 -4.22
N CYS A 270 -5.66 14.88 -5.47
CA CYS A 270 -6.52 15.98 -5.87
C CYS A 270 -7.66 15.42 -6.72
N PRO A 271 -8.85 15.14 -6.14
CA PRO A 271 -9.99 14.60 -6.87
C PRO A 271 -10.42 15.41 -8.08
N CYS A 272 -10.12 16.73 -8.11
CA CYS A 272 -10.40 17.58 -9.28
C CYS A 272 -9.70 17.11 -10.56
N LEU A 273 -8.59 16.37 -10.46
CA LEU A 273 -7.89 15.77 -11.61
C LEU A 273 -8.74 14.71 -12.34
N LEU A 274 -9.74 14.15 -11.67
CA LEU A 274 -10.65 13.18 -12.28
C LEU A 274 -11.64 13.80 -13.27
N LYS A 275 -11.80 15.14 -13.29
CA LYS A 275 -12.75 15.81 -14.20
C LYS A 275 -12.45 15.59 -15.67
N SER A 276 -11.17 15.42 -16.03
CA SER A 276 -10.74 15.14 -17.40
C SER A 276 -10.61 13.65 -17.70
N LEU A 277 -10.80 12.78 -16.69
CA LEU A 277 -10.63 11.34 -16.86
C LEU A 277 -11.80 10.75 -17.68
N PRO A 278 -11.53 9.99 -18.75
CA PRO A 278 -12.57 9.30 -19.50
C PRO A 278 -13.42 8.39 -18.61
N GLN A 279 -14.74 8.34 -18.82
CA GLN A 279 -15.67 7.57 -17.99
C GLN A 279 -15.27 6.10 -17.83
N ARG A 280 -14.76 5.47 -18.87
CA ARG A 280 -14.30 4.06 -18.80
C ARG A 280 -13.08 3.89 -17.87
N GLN A 281 -12.17 4.89 -17.85
CA GLN A 281 -11.04 4.90 -16.91
C GLN A 281 -11.49 5.19 -15.46
N PHE A 282 -12.51 6.03 -15.31
CA PHE A 282 -13.13 6.25 -14.01
C PHE A 282 -13.77 4.95 -13.49
N ASN A 283 -14.56 4.28 -14.31
CA ASN A 283 -15.16 2.98 -13.99
C ASN A 283 -14.09 1.93 -13.64
N ASN A 284 -12.94 1.96 -14.33
CA ASN A 284 -11.80 1.08 -14.03
C ASN A 284 -11.36 1.17 -12.56
N GLY A 285 -11.37 2.37 -11.97
CA GLY A 285 -11.11 2.57 -10.55
C GLY A 285 -12.27 2.12 -9.65
N LEU A 286 -13.53 2.23 -10.11
CA LEU A 286 -14.69 1.80 -9.33
C LEU A 286 -14.69 0.29 -9.05
N PHE A 287 -14.18 -0.54 -9.97
CA PHE A 287 -14.08 -1.99 -9.72
C PHE A 287 -13.20 -2.30 -8.51
N GLU A 288 -12.11 -1.58 -8.32
CA GLU A 288 -11.24 -1.75 -7.16
C GLU A 288 -11.91 -1.28 -5.86
N ILE A 289 -12.70 -0.21 -5.92
CA ILE A 289 -13.49 0.27 -4.78
C ILE A 289 -14.55 -0.77 -4.39
N ILE A 290 -15.27 -1.31 -5.36
CA ILE A 290 -16.27 -2.37 -5.16
C ILE A 290 -15.59 -3.61 -4.56
N LYS A 291 -14.43 -4.00 -5.07
CA LYS A 291 -13.61 -5.08 -4.52
C LYS A 291 -13.32 -4.87 -3.04
N MET A 292 -12.82 -3.70 -2.66
CA MET A 292 -12.50 -3.37 -1.27
C MET A 292 -13.73 -3.43 -0.36
N ALA A 293 -14.86 -2.91 -0.82
CA ALA A 293 -16.12 -2.97 -0.09
C ALA A 293 -16.60 -4.42 0.10
N LEU A 294 -16.53 -5.26 -0.95
CA LEU A 294 -16.94 -6.67 -0.90
C LEU A 294 -16.12 -7.50 0.09
N ILE A 295 -14.82 -7.27 0.17
CA ILE A 295 -13.94 -8.06 1.05
C ILE A 295 -13.98 -7.61 2.50
N LYS A 296 -14.38 -6.35 2.81
CA LYS A 296 -14.16 -5.78 4.14
C LYS A 296 -15.32 -4.97 4.72
N ASP A 297 -16.14 -4.30 3.92
CA ASP A 297 -17.15 -3.35 4.41
C ASP A 297 -18.50 -3.52 3.71
N LYS A 298 -19.38 -4.29 4.36
CA LYS A 298 -20.77 -4.52 3.91
C LYS A 298 -21.57 -3.24 3.75
N ASN A 299 -21.42 -2.27 4.67
CA ASN A 299 -22.18 -1.03 4.63
C ASN A 299 -21.72 -0.16 3.44
N PHE A 300 -20.40 -0.11 3.21
CA PHE A 300 -19.85 0.60 2.06
C PHE A 300 -20.31 -0.01 0.75
N PHE A 301 -20.35 -1.37 0.64
CA PHE A 301 -20.90 -2.03 -0.54
C PHE A 301 -22.36 -1.64 -0.81
N TYR A 302 -23.23 -1.66 0.20
CA TYR A 302 -24.62 -1.27 0.01
C TYR A 302 -24.81 0.21 -0.27
N GLN A 303 -23.93 1.09 0.18
CA GLN A 303 -23.93 2.49 -0.23
C GLN A 303 -23.64 2.63 -1.73
N LEU A 304 -22.67 1.88 -2.26
CA LEU A 304 -22.37 1.83 -3.70
C LEU A 304 -23.54 1.21 -4.49
N TYR A 305 -24.07 0.10 -4.00
CA TYR A 305 -25.16 -0.63 -4.64
C TYR A 305 -26.44 0.19 -4.75
N ASN A 306 -26.82 0.87 -3.68
CA ASN A 306 -28.05 1.69 -3.62
C ASN A 306 -27.86 3.08 -4.23
N ARG A 307 -26.65 3.41 -4.73
CA ARG A 307 -26.31 4.72 -5.30
C ARG A 307 -26.65 5.88 -4.37
N ASN A 308 -26.49 5.65 -3.05
CA ASN A 308 -26.60 6.73 -2.09
C ASN A 308 -25.53 7.78 -2.41
N ASP A 309 -25.88 9.05 -2.25
CA ASP A 309 -24.98 10.17 -2.51
C ASP A 309 -23.70 10.04 -1.67
N ILE A 310 -22.69 9.44 -2.27
CA ILE A 310 -21.33 9.41 -1.73
C ILE A 310 -20.53 10.37 -2.58
N ASP A 311 -20.01 11.42 -1.98
CA ASP A 311 -19.11 12.31 -2.68
C ASP A 311 -17.76 11.61 -2.98
N ILE A 312 -17.04 12.12 -3.98
CA ILE A 312 -15.79 11.52 -4.46
C ILE A 312 -14.72 11.47 -3.35
N TYR A 313 -14.70 12.43 -2.43
CA TYR A 313 -13.74 12.45 -1.31
C TYR A 313 -14.02 11.31 -0.34
N GLN A 314 -15.30 11.09 0.03
CA GLN A 314 -15.71 9.99 0.90
C GLN A 314 -15.41 8.63 0.25
N LEU A 315 -15.65 8.51 -1.05
CA LEU A 315 -15.39 7.30 -1.83
C LEU A 315 -13.89 6.94 -1.79
N ILE A 316 -13.02 7.91 -2.08
CA ILE A 316 -11.57 7.75 -2.03
C ILE A 316 -11.12 7.47 -0.60
N HIS A 317 -11.56 8.26 0.38
CA HIS A 317 -11.17 8.12 1.77
C HIS A 317 -11.50 6.72 2.34
N LYS A 318 -12.73 6.24 2.17
CA LYS A 318 -13.15 4.91 2.65
C LYS A 318 -12.32 3.80 2.02
N SER A 319 -12.05 3.87 0.72
CA SER A 319 -11.24 2.90 0.02
C SER A 319 -9.81 2.86 0.56
N ILE A 320 -9.21 4.03 0.78
CA ILE A 320 -7.87 4.15 1.37
C ILE A 320 -7.83 3.58 2.78
N MET A 321 -8.86 3.83 3.60
CA MET A 321 -8.93 3.34 4.98
C MET A 321 -8.97 1.80 5.03
N ILE A 322 -9.72 1.16 4.14
CA ILE A 322 -9.73 -0.31 4.02
C ILE A 322 -8.35 -0.81 3.61
N LYS A 323 -7.75 -0.21 2.59
CA LYS A 323 -6.41 -0.62 2.13
C LYS A 323 -5.34 -0.38 3.18
N LYS A 324 -5.38 0.76 3.88
CA LYS A 324 -4.49 1.09 5.01
C LYS A 324 -4.51 -0.02 6.06
N GLU A 325 -5.70 -0.42 6.53
CA GLU A 325 -5.84 -1.46 7.54
C GLU A 325 -5.13 -2.76 7.13
N ILE A 326 -5.26 -3.14 5.86
CA ILE A 326 -4.67 -4.37 5.33
C ILE A 326 -3.14 -4.26 5.20
N ILE A 327 -2.64 -3.17 4.61
CA ILE A 327 -1.20 -3.02 4.36
C ILE A 327 -0.39 -2.79 5.64
N GLN A 328 -0.98 -2.19 6.67
CA GLN A 328 -0.32 -2.01 7.97
C GLN A 328 -0.14 -3.33 8.72
N GLN A 329 -0.99 -4.34 8.45
CA GLN A 329 -0.85 -5.67 9.02
C GLN A 329 0.04 -6.59 8.17
N ASP A 330 0.15 -6.34 6.86
CA ASP A 330 0.95 -7.15 5.94
C ASP A 330 1.51 -6.29 4.80
N GLU A 331 2.60 -5.58 5.08
CA GLU A 331 3.24 -4.69 4.10
C GLU A 331 3.70 -5.45 2.84
N LYS A 332 4.25 -6.66 3.01
CA LYS A 332 4.96 -7.41 1.97
C LYS A 332 4.11 -8.45 1.24
N ASP A 333 2.79 -8.45 1.46
CA ASP A 333 1.87 -9.38 0.77
C ASP A 333 2.17 -10.87 1.01
N ASN A 334 2.51 -11.20 2.25
CA ASN A 334 2.83 -12.57 2.63
C ASN A 334 1.60 -13.40 2.99
N GLN A 335 0.57 -12.78 3.58
CA GLN A 335 -0.62 -13.45 4.12
C GLN A 335 -1.91 -12.64 3.90
N LEU A 336 -2.23 -11.72 4.82
CA LEU A 336 -3.49 -10.98 4.85
C LEU A 336 -3.72 -10.15 3.59
N ARG A 337 -2.68 -9.49 3.10
CA ARG A 337 -2.77 -8.60 1.93
C ARG A 337 -3.22 -9.35 0.66
N LYS A 338 -3.06 -10.67 0.61
CA LYS A 338 -3.57 -11.51 -0.48
C LYS A 338 -5.07 -11.35 -0.72
N ILE A 339 -5.87 -10.93 0.31
CA ILE A 339 -7.31 -10.70 0.12
C ILE A 339 -7.60 -9.60 -0.90
N LEU A 340 -6.67 -8.65 -1.11
CA LEU A 340 -6.77 -7.63 -2.15
C LEU A 340 -6.72 -8.22 -3.58
N ASN A 341 -6.33 -9.48 -3.73
CA ASN A 341 -6.33 -10.20 -5.01
C ASN A 341 -7.71 -10.85 -5.32
N PHE A 342 -8.78 -10.48 -4.62
CA PHE A 342 -10.13 -10.93 -4.97
C PHE A 342 -10.45 -10.57 -6.42
N GLY A 343 -10.88 -11.55 -7.19
CA GLY A 343 -11.13 -11.42 -8.63
C GLY A 343 -9.89 -11.45 -9.53
N HIS A 344 -8.68 -11.23 -9.00
CA HIS A 344 -7.46 -11.09 -9.80
C HIS A 344 -6.99 -12.39 -10.46
N THR A 345 -7.21 -13.55 -9.86
CA THR A 345 -6.75 -14.83 -10.45
C THR A 345 -7.34 -15.06 -11.83
N ILE A 346 -8.65 -14.91 -11.96
CA ILE A 346 -9.35 -15.02 -13.25
C ILE A 346 -9.17 -13.72 -14.04
N GLY A 347 -9.22 -12.56 -13.38
CA GLY A 347 -9.06 -11.24 -14.00
C GLY A 347 -7.77 -11.12 -14.80
N HIS A 348 -6.61 -11.49 -14.24
CA HIS A 348 -5.33 -11.47 -14.96
C HIS A 348 -5.34 -12.41 -16.17
N GLY A 349 -5.93 -13.61 -16.02
CA GLY A 349 -6.08 -14.52 -17.15
C GLY A 349 -6.90 -13.92 -18.30
N LEU A 350 -7.99 -13.20 -17.97
CA LEU A 350 -8.81 -12.50 -18.96
C LEU A 350 -8.09 -11.29 -19.55
N GLU A 351 -7.44 -10.47 -18.72
CA GLU A 351 -6.71 -9.26 -19.14
C GLU A 351 -5.59 -9.57 -20.15
N LEU A 352 -4.88 -10.68 -19.95
CA LEU A 352 -3.81 -11.11 -20.87
C LEU A 352 -4.35 -11.63 -22.21
N ASN A 353 -5.58 -12.14 -22.24
CA ASN A 353 -6.15 -12.80 -23.43
C ASN A 353 -7.28 -12.00 -24.10
N CYS A 354 -7.67 -10.86 -23.55
CA CYS A 354 -8.70 -9.96 -24.07
C CYS A 354 -8.11 -8.56 -24.21
N LEU A 355 -7.52 -8.26 -25.37
CA LEU A 355 -6.74 -7.03 -25.63
C LEU A 355 -7.43 -5.71 -25.33
N ASP A 356 -8.76 -5.70 -25.28
CA ASP A 356 -9.56 -4.50 -25.07
C ASP A 356 -10.11 -4.37 -23.63
N LEU A 357 -9.82 -5.29 -22.73
CA LEU A 357 -10.23 -5.18 -21.33
C LEU A 357 -9.26 -4.31 -20.54
N TYR A 358 -9.82 -3.40 -19.77
CA TYR A 358 -9.06 -2.70 -18.74
C TYR A 358 -8.94 -3.58 -17.50
N HIS A 359 -7.93 -3.33 -16.71
CA HIS A 359 -7.62 -4.10 -15.49
C HIS A 359 -8.83 -4.28 -14.57
N GLY A 360 -9.51 -3.19 -14.18
CA GLY A 360 -10.69 -3.25 -13.32
C GLY A 360 -11.87 -4.00 -13.94
N GLU A 361 -12.08 -3.89 -15.26
CA GLU A 361 -13.10 -4.67 -15.96
C GLU A 361 -12.81 -6.18 -15.85
N ALA A 362 -11.55 -6.57 -16.07
CA ALA A 362 -11.13 -7.96 -15.95
C ALA A 362 -11.26 -8.47 -14.50
N VAL A 363 -10.88 -7.66 -13.51
CA VAL A 363 -11.08 -7.95 -12.08
C VAL A 363 -12.57 -8.06 -11.76
N GLY A 364 -13.42 -7.19 -12.32
CA GLY A 364 -14.88 -7.23 -12.18
C GLY A 364 -15.46 -8.59 -12.61
N TYR A 365 -15.08 -9.07 -13.79
CA TYR A 365 -15.46 -10.41 -14.24
C TYR A 365 -14.92 -11.50 -13.31
N GLY A 366 -13.69 -11.38 -12.86
CA GLY A 366 -13.11 -12.33 -11.92
C GLY A 366 -13.81 -12.37 -10.56
N MET A 367 -14.30 -11.21 -10.07
CA MET A 367 -15.09 -11.14 -8.83
C MET A 367 -16.42 -11.91 -8.96
N LEU A 368 -17.11 -11.81 -10.12
CA LEU A 368 -18.33 -12.55 -10.41
C LEU A 368 -18.11 -14.07 -10.34
N CYS A 369 -16.94 -14.56 -10.77
CA CYS A 369 -16.62 -15.98 -10.71
C CYS A 369 -16.26 -16.46 -9.29
N MET A 370 -15.74 -15.61 -8.45
CA MET A 370 -15.12 -15.98 -7.17
C MET A 370 -15.96 -15.57 -5.94
N CYS A 371 -17.28 -15.58 -6.09
CA CYS A 371 -18.22 -15.31 -5.00
C CYS A 371 -19.33 -16.37 -4.89
N SER A 372 -20.14 -16.32 -3.83
CA SER A 372 -21.35 -17.13 -3.67
C SER A 372 -22.48 -16.65 -4.59
N ASP A 373 -23.49 -17.49 -4.82
CA ASP A 373 -24.65 -17.14 -5.66
C ASP A 373 -25.42 -15.92 -5.11
N GLU A 374 -25.49 -15.77 -3.79
CA GLU A 374 -26.14 -14.64 -3.13
C GLU A 374 -25.38 -13.33 -3.39
N VAL A 375 -24.05 -13.36 -3.29
CA VAL A 375 -23.20 -12.20 -3.61
C VAL A 375 -23.22 -11.91 -5.10
N PHE A 376 -23.21 -12.96 -5.94
CA PHE A 376 -23.27 -12.84 -7.40
C PHE A 376 -24.48 -12.04 -7.87
N ALA A 377 -25.67 -12.31 -7.33
CA ALA A 377 -26.90 -11.61 -7.76
C ALA A 377 -26.80 -10.08 -7.58
N CYS A 378 -26.33 -9.63 -6.41
CA CYS A 378 -26.14 -8.20 -6.15
C CYS A 378 -24.99 -7.62 -6.96
N LEU A 379 -23.86 -8.34 -7.00
CA LEU A 379 -22.66 -7.89 -7.69
C LEU A 379 -22.87 -7.77 -9.20
N ASN A 380 -23.52 -8.76 -9.81
CA ASN A 380 -23.82 -8.76 -11.23
C ASN A 380 -24.68 -7.56 -11.62
N SER A 381 -25.74 -7.25 -10.84
CA SER A 381 -26.58 -6.10 -11.07
C SER A 381 -25.77 -4.79 -11.07
N LEU A 382 -24.84 -4.63 -10.12
CA LEU A 382 -23.98 -3.45 -10.02
C LEU A 382 -22.97 -3.37 -11.17
N LEU A 383 -22.28 -4.48 -11.48
CA LEU A 383 -21.20 -4.48 -12.45
C LEU A 383 -21.69 -4.39 -13.91
N MET A 384 -22.87 -4.92 -14.24
CA MET A 384 -23.43 -4.83 -15.58
C MET A 384 -23.63 -3.40 -16.08
N GLU A 385 -23.71 -2.42 -15.19
CA GLU A 385 -23.79 -1.02 -15.55
C GLU A 385 -22.42 -0.38 -15.83
N LEU A 386 -21.36 -0.92 -15.22
CA LEU A 386 -19.99 -0.43 -15.31
C LEU A 386 -19.20 -1.15 -16.40
N LEU A 387 -19.50 -2.42 -16.64
CA LEU A 387 -18.83 -3.26 -17.63
C LEU A 387 -19.17 -2.82 -19.07
N PRO A 388 -18.25 -3.04 -20.03
CA PRO A 388 -18.51 -2.75 -21.43
C PRO A 388 -19.76 -3.52 -21.93
N LYS A 389 -20.68 -2.81 -22.60
CA LYS A 389 -21.89 -3.39 -23.20
C LYS A 389 -21.57 -4.19 -24.47
N ARG A 390 -20.69 -5.16 -24.35
CA ARG A 390 -20.29 -6.04 -25.45
C ARG A 390 -20.11 -7.46 -24.91
N LYS A 391 -20.26 -8.44 -25.78
CA LYS A 391 -20.02 -9.84 -25.42
C LYS A 391 -18.53 -10.03 -25.08
N LEU A 392 -18.25 -10.62 -23.94
CA LEU A 392 -16.91 -11.02 -23.55
C LEU A 392 -16.52 -12.25 -24.39
N ILE A 393 -15.47 -12.12 -25.20
CA ILE A 393 -14.94 -13.20 -26.04
C ILE A 393 -13.54 -13.51 -25.56
N PHE A 394 -13.29 -14.75 -25.17
CA PHE A 394 -11.98 -15.23 -24.74
C PHE A 394 -11.77 -16.70 -25.11
N ASP A 395 -10.50 -17.06 -25.23
CA ASP A 395 -10.07 -18.46 -25.43
C ASP A 395 -9.82 -19.10 -24.06
N LYS A 396 -10.64 -20.09 -23.70
CA LYS A 396 -10.57 -20.77 -22.41
C LYS A 396 -9.21 -21.39 -22.13
N GLU A 397 -8.59 -22.02 -23.13
CA GLU A 397 -7.31 -22.69 -22.94
C GLU A 397 -6.18 -21.68 -22.71
N LYS A 398 -6.22 -20.53 -23.37
CA LYS A 398 -5.27 -19.46 -23.11
C LYS A 398 -5.44 -18.85 -21.72
N VAL A 399 -6.69 -18.65 -21.27
CA VAL A 399 -6.95 -18.18 -19.91
C VAL A 399 -6.47 -19.20 -18.88
N ARG A 400 -6.74 -20.49 -19.10
CA ARG A 400 -6.25 -21.59 -18.26
C ARG A 400 -4.73 -21.60 -18.17
N TYR A 401 -4.06 -21.48 -19.31
CA TYR A 401 -2.60 -21.41 -19.39
C TYR A 401 -2.07 -20.22 -18.58
N SER A 402 -2.64 -19.02 -18.75
CA SER A 402 -2.24 -17.82 -18.04
C SER A 402 -2.41 -17.95 -16.51
N ILE A 403 -3.52 -18.54 -16.05
CA ILE A 403 -3.78 -18.76 -14.61
C ILE A 403 -2.74 -19.71 -14.00
N LEU A 404 -2.37 -20.77 -14.71
CA LEU A 404 -1.37 -21.75 -14.24
C LEU A 404 0.04 -21.16 -14.13
N HIS A 405 0.38 -20.17 -14.99
CA HIS A 405 1.72 -19.58 -15.02
C HIS A 405 1.85 -18.33 -14.13
N ASP A 406 0.76 -17.62 -13.83
CA ASP A 406 0.76 -16.45 -12.94
C ASP A 406 0.97 -16.85 -11.47
N LYS A 407 0.46 -18.01 -11.07
CA LYS A 407 0.60 -18.50 -9.68
C LYS A 407 1.22 -19.89 -9.70
N LYS A 408 2.28 -20.05 -8.90
CA LYS A 408 2.90 -21.37 -8.67
C LYS A 408 1.84 -22.32 -8.11
N ALA A 409 1.21 -23.10 -8.99
CA ALA A 409 0.32 -24.18 -8.59
C ALA A 409 1.14 -25.18 -7.77
N LYS A 410 0.80 -25.37 -6.50
CA LYS A 410 1.27 -26.50 -5.71
C LYS A 410 0.21 -27.60 -5.85
N ASP A 411 0.63 -28.76 -6.34
CA ASP A 411 -0.23 -29.95 -6.46
C ASP A 411 -1.56 -29.69 -7.21
N ASN A 412 -1.53 -28.93 -8.32
CA ASN A 412 -2.71 -28.55 -9.11
C ASN A 412 -3.76 -27.69 -8.38
N LYS A 413 -3.41 -27.10 -7.24
CA LYS A 413 -4.28 -26.20 -6.49
C LYS A 413 -3.76 -24.79 -6.49
N ILE A 414 -4.67 -23.83 -6.53
CA ILE A 414 -4.38 -22.40 -6.57
C ILE A 414 -5.12 -21.71 -5.42
N GLU A 415 -4.40 -20.96 -4.60
CA GLU A 415 -5.00 -20.10 -3.60
C GLU A 415 -5.75 -18.95 -4.27
N CYS A 416 -7.05 -18.85 -4.04
CA CYS A 416 -7.90 -17.77 -4.51
C CYS A 416 -8.69 -17.15 -3.37
N VAL A 417 -8.98 -15.86 -3.50
CA VAL A 417 -9.89 -15.19 -2.57
C VAL A 417 -11.32 -15.47 -3.00
N PHE A 418 -12.14 -15.91 -2.05
CA PHE A 418 -13.56 -16.21 -2.25
C PHE A 418 -14.41 -15.37 -1.29
N VAL A 419 -15.43 -14.69 -1.80
CA VAL A 419 -16.39 -13.92 -1.02
C VAL A 419 -17.67 -14.71 -0.87
N SER A 420 -17.90 -15.25 0.33
CA SER A 420 -19.12 -16.02 0.67
C SER A 420 -20.28 -15.13 1.13
N GLU A 421 -19.97 -13.99 1.74
CA GLU A 421 -20.91 -12.96 2.20
C GLU A 421 -20.29 -11.59 1.97
N ILE A 422 -21.10 -10.58 1.62
CA ILE A 422 -20.62 -9.22 1.45
C ILE A 422 -19.97 -8.71 2.75
N GLY A 423 -18.74 -8.22 2.63
CA GLY A 423 -17.90 -7.79 3.74
C GLY A 423 -17.07 -8.90 4.40
N LYS A 424 -17.15 -10.15 3.89
CA LYS A 424 -16.37 -11.29 4.41
C LYS A 424 -15.76 -12.09 3.28
N CYS A 425 -14.46 -12.21 3.29
CA CYS A 425 -13.72 -13.04 2.35
C CYS A 425 -12.87 -14.10 3.06
N GLN A 426 -12.47 -15.12 2.32
CA GLN A 426 -11.56 -16.19 2.77
C GLN A 426 -10.63 -16.56 1.63
N ILE A 427 -9.41 -16.93 1.99
CA ILE A 427 -8.48 -17.54 1.04
C ILE A 427 -8.76 -19.04 1.04
N LYS A 428 -9.07 -19.59 -0.14
CA LYS A 428 -9.37 -21.01 -0.35
C LYS A 428 -8.52 -21.57 -1.48
N GLU A 429 -8.20 -22.84 -1.40
CA GLU A 429 -7.62 -23.59 -2.50
C GLU A 429 -8.70 -24.09 -3.44
N PHE A 430 -8.51 -23.87 -4.73
CA PHE A 430 -9.34 -24.39 -5.82
C PHE A 430 -8.47 -25.19 -6.80
N SER A 431 -9.00 -26.25 -7.35
CA SER A 431 -8.39 -26.90 -8.50
C SER A 431 -8.53 -26.00 -9.74
N ILE A 432 -7.69 -26.21 -10.74
CA ILE A 432 -7.83 -25.46 -11.98
C ILE A 432 -9.15 -25.75 -12.68
N GLU A 433 -9.67 -26.98 -12.57
CA GLU A 433 -10.95 -27.39 -13.10
C GLU A 433 -12.10 -26.61 -12.45
N GLU A 434 -12.12 -26.49 -11.12
CA GLU A 434 -13.11 -25.68 -10.39
C GLU A 434 -13.08 -24.22 -10.80
N ILE A 435 -11.87 -23.66 -11.05
CA ILE A 435 -11.72 -22.26 -11.53
C ILE A 435 -12.29 -22.13 -12.94
N MET A 436 -12.01 -23.11 -13.80
CA MET A 436 -12.51 -23.09 -15.19
C MET A 436 -14.03 -23.28 -15.27
N ASP A 437 -14.62 -24.11 -14.40
CA ASP A 437 -16.07 -24.26 -14.29
C ASP A 437 -16.75 -22.94 -13.85
N ARG A 438 -16.13 -22.24 -12.90
CA ARG A 438 -16.59 -20.90 -12.48
C ARG A 438 -16.46 -19.87 -13.59
N LEU A 439 -15.43 -19.93 -14.40
CA LEU A 439 -15.26 -19.06 -15.57
C LEU A 439 -16.40 -19.23 -16.59
N GLU A 440 -16.99 -20.45 -16.67
CA GLU A 440 -18.13 -20.70 -17.57
C GLU A 440 -19.39 -19.90 -17.21
N THR A 441 -19.55 -19.47 -15.96
CA THR A 441 -20.65 -18.58 -15.57
C THR A 441 -20.66 -17.28 -16.37
N LEU A 442 -19.47 -16.77 -16.74
CA LEU A 442 -19.35 -15.55 -17.55
C LEU A 442 -19.92 -15.72 -18.98
N MET A 443 -19.87 -16.95 -19.52
CA MET A 443 -20.39 -17.23 -20.87
C MET A 443 -21.92 -17.20 -20.90
N ARG A 444 -22.57 -17.28 -19.75
CA ARG A 444 -24.03 -17.23 -19.58
C ARG A 444 -24.55 -15.82 -19.32
N LEU A 445 -23.65 -14.86 -19.08
CA LEU A 445 -24.02 -13.44 -18.96
C LEU A 445 -24.43 -12.93 -20.33
N LYS A 446 -25.66 -12.42 -20.43
CA LYS A 446 -26.27 -11.90 -21.67
C LYS A 446 -25.91 -10.42 -21.88
#